data_171d42c7e5062088b2e5edb399ed8a2b
#
_entry.id   171d42c7e5062088b2e5edb399ed8a2b
#
_cell.length_a   1.000
_cell.length_b   1.000
_cell.length_c   1.000
_cell.angle_alpha   90.00
_cell.angle_beta   90.00
_cell.angle_gamma   90.00
#
_symmetry.space_group_name_H-M   'P 1'
#
loop_
_entity.id
_entity.type
_entity.pdbx_description
1 polymer ?
#
loop_
_entity_poly.entity_id
_entity_poly.type
_entity_poly.pdbx_seq_one_letter_code
_entity_poly.pdbx_strand_id
1 'polypeptide(L)'
;MSAPIMKKVKGAGVKINLAMWEGSLGPILCVHGITANCRCWDVLADVLAPEYQILAMDLRGRGRSEKPAKGYSLETHLRDMNALMDDLGIDRAVVMGHSLGAFIGLAFAAQYPQRVDRLILVDGGGDLSKEQMDNVFQGIKPALDRLTMVFPSVSDYLTAMKQATYIQPWSTEIEGYYRYEIESTEGGVCTNIHPSRIAEEANNIRKVKSAAFYSQIRCPVLVLRAPQGLFSDDDILLPEDVIDRMVREIPDARRFDVDGMNHYGIVFQPHEARNQAIREFLKGL
;
A
#
# COMPACT_ATOMS: atom_id res chain seq x y z
N MET A 1 5.01 1.99 -20.80
CA MET A 1 5.57 1.60 -19.47
C MET A 1 6.76 0.68 -19.62
N SER A 2 7.88 0.96 -18.98
CA SER A 2 8.96 -0.01 -18.82
C SER A 2 8.55 -1.00 -17.72
N ALA A 3 8.74 -2.31 -17.96
CA ALA A 3 8.51 -3.31 -16.92
C ALA A 3 9.51 -3.11 -15.77
N PRO A 4 9.09 -3.28 -14.50
CA PRO A 4 10.00 -3.14 -13.38
C PRO A 4 11.08 -4.23 -13.37
N ILE A 5 12.26 -3.88 -12.88
CA ILE A 5 13.31 -4.84 -12.55
C ILE A 5 12.92 -5.49 -11.21
N MET A 6 12.79 -6.83 -11.21
CA MET A 6 12.44 -7.56 -9.99
C MET A 6 13.71 -8.00 -9.25
N LYS A 7 13.83 -7.63 -7.97
CA LYS A 7 15.01 -7.91 -7.14
C LYS A 7 14.60 -8.53 -5.80
N LYS A 8 15.40 -9.47 -5.29
CA LYS A 8 15.30 -9.95 -3.91
C LYS A 8 16.29 -9.19 -3.04
N VAL A 9 15.80 -8.70 -1.91
CA VAL A 9 16.58 -7.97 -0.90
C VAL A 9 16.34 -8.58 0.49
N LYS A 10 17.20 -8.26 1.46
CA LYS A 10 17.04 -8.75 2.82
C LYS A 10 15.99 -7.93 3.55
N GLY A 11 15.04 -8.62 4.19
CA GLY A 11 14.21 -8.11 5.26
C GLY A 11 14.69 -8.65 6.62
N ALA A 12 13.91 -8.42 7.65
CA ALA A 12 14.21 -8.91 9.01
C ALA A 12 13.93 -10.44 9.14
N GLY A 13 14.91 -11.24 8.73
CA GLY A 13 14.82 -12.70 8.73
C GLY A 13 13.99 -13.30 7.58
N VAL A 14 13.70 -12.53 6.55
CA VAL A 14 12.99 -12.95 5.34
C VAL A 14 13.61 -12.29 4.11
N LYS A 15 13.42 -12.89 2.93
CA LYS A 15 13.71 -12.23 1.66
C LYS A 15 12.47 -11.46 1.20
N ILE A 16 12.63 -10.17 0.96
CA ILE A 16 11.63 -9.28 0.41
C ILE A 16 11.82 -9.18 -1.10
N ASN A 17 10.74 -9.26 -1.86
CA ASN A 17 10.77 -8.99 -3.28
C ASN A 17 10.47 -7.52 -3.51
N LEU A 18 11.16 -6.94 -4.49
CA LEU A 18 11.08 -5.53 -4.84
C LEU A 18 10.86 -5.39 -6.34
N ALA A 19 9.88 -4.61 -6.74
CA ALA A 19 9.75 -4.10 -8.10
C ALA A 19 10.41 -2.72 -8.15
N MET A 20 11.36 -2.53 -9.07
CA MET A 20 12.17 -1.33 -9.17
C MET A 20 12.01 -0.68 -10.54
N TRP A 21 11.79 0.63 -10.54
CA TRP A 21 11.85 1.48 -11.72
C TRP A 21 12.98 2.49 -11.52
N GLU A 22 13.80 2.67 -12.55
CA GLU A 22 14.93 3.59 -12.51
C GLU A 22 14.45 5.04 -12.58
N GLY A 23 15.16 5.92 -11.90
CA GLY A 23 14.99 7.37 -11.92
C GLY A 23 16.26 8.05 -11.45
N SER A 24 16.41 9.34 -11.74
CA SER A 24 17.61 10.12 -11.44
C SER A 24 17.62 10.75 -10.04
N LEU A 25 16.45 10.91 -9.44
CA LEU A 25 16.27 11.47 -8.10
C LEU A 25 16.12 10.36 -7.06
N GLY A 26 16.19 10.75 -5.79
CA GLY A 26 16.19 9.86 -4.64
C GLY A 26 15.03 8.87 -4.58
N PRO A 27 15.19 7.76 -3.83
CA PRO A 27 14.26 6.66 -3.83
C PRO A 27 12.92 6.99 -3.15
N ILE A 28 11.85 6.51 -3.74
CA ILE A 28 10.52 6.43 -3.14
C ILE A 28 10.24 4.96 -2.81
N LEU A 29 10.21 4.63 -1.50
CA LEU A 29 9.86 3.30 -1.02
C LEU A 29 8.34 3.19 -0.90
N CYS A 30 7.74 2.34 -1.75
CA CYS A 30 6.30 2.15 -1.84
C CYS A 30 5.85 0.89 -1.10
N VAL A 31 4.85 1.03 -0.22
CA VAL A 31 4.32 -0.02 0.64
C VAL A 31 2.83 -0.22 0.38
N HIS A 32 2.44 -1.40 -0.07
CA HIS A 32 1.08 -1.72 -0.51
C HIS A 32 0.10 -2.08 0.64
N GLY A 33 -1.18 -2.23 0.30
CA GLY A 33 -2.27 -2.60 1.21
C GLY A 33 -2.29 -4.07 1.63
N ILE A 34 -3.22 -4.43 2.53
CA ILE A 34 -3.26 -5.72 3.24
C ILE A 34 -3.36 -6.96 2.32
N THR A 35 -4.14 -6.90 1.25
CA THR A 35 -4.33 -7.99 0.28
C THR A 35 -3.66 -7.71 -1.06
N ALA A 36 -2.76 -6.73 -1.11
CA ALA A 36 -2.14 -6.26 -2.34
C ALA A 36 -0.73 -6.85 -2.56
N ASN A 37 -0.07 -6.37 -3.59
CA ASN A 37 1.31 -6.69 -3.95
C ASN A 37 1.97 -5.46 -4.62
N CYS A 38 3.27 -5.51 -4.88
CA CYS A 38 4.06 -4.39 -5.39
C CYS A 38 3.56 -3.83 -6.74
N ARG A 39 2.80 -4.62 -7.53
CA ARG A 39 2.30 -4.19 -8.83
C ARG A 39 1.11 -3.21 -8.73
N CYS A 40 0.54 -2.97 -7.55
CA CYS A 40 -0.46 -1.92 -7.36
C CYS A 40 0.11 -0.50 -7.61
N TRP A 41 1.43 -0.38 -7.63
CA TRP A 41 2.13 0.88 -7.84
C TRP A 41 2.44 1.18 -9.32
N ASP A 42 2.12 0.27 -10.26
CA ASP A 42 2.49 0.39 -11.67
C ASP A 42 2.05 1.72 -12.30
N VAL A 43 0.80 2.14 -12.04
CA VAL A 43 0.25 3.41 -12.58
C VAL A 43 1.00 4.64 -12.03
N LEU A 44 1.32 4.64 -10.74
CA LEU A 44 2.08 5.73 -10.13
C LEU A 44 3.56 5.69 -10.52
N ALA A 45 4.14 4.50 -10.63
CA ALA A 45 5.52 4.33 -11.09
C ALA A 45 5.72 4.85 -12.52
N ASP A 46 4.78 4.61 -13.42
CA ASP A 46 4.85 5.11 -14.79
C ASP A 46 4.90 6.65 -14.89
N VAL A 47 4.30 7.32 -13.93
CA VAL A 47 4.27 8.78 -13.83
C VAL A 47 5.50 9.34 -13.14
N LEU A 48 6.00 8.68 -12.09
CA LEU A 48 7.04 9.20 -11.20
C LEU A 48 8.45 8.69 -11.57
N ALA A 49 8.57 7.47 -12.11
CA ALA A 49 9.86 6.84 -12.38
C ALA A 49 10.76 7.57 -13.39
N PRO A 50 10.27 8.38 -14.36
CA PRO A 50 11.17 9.20 -15.18
C PRO A 50 12.04 10.15 -14.35
N GLU A 51 11.56 10.59 -13.20
CA GLU A 51 12.26 11.50 -12.30
C GLU A 51 12.82 10.77 -11.08
N TYR A 52 12.03 9.94 -10.40
CA TYR A 52 12.37 9.31 -9.12
C TYR A 52 12.60 7.81 -9.27
N GLN A 53 13.57 7.27 -8.52
CA GLN A 53 13.69 5.83 -8.36
C GLN A 53 12.50 5.31 -7.54
N ILE A 54 11.71 4.40 -8.11
CA ILE A 54 10.58 3.77 -7.40
C ILE A 54 10.97 2.38 -6.93
N LEU A 55 10.76 2.12 -5.65
CA LEU A 55 11.07 0.87 -4.97
C LEU A 55 9.79 0.32 -4.32
N ALA A 56 9.02 -0.47 -5.05
CA ALA A 56 7.77 -1.04 -4.55
C ALA A 56 8.04 -2.43 -3.95
N MET A 57 7.91 -2.55 -2.62
CA MET A 57 8.13 -3.82 -1.94
C MET A 57 6.86 -4.70 -1.94
N ASP A 58 7.05 -6.01 -2.08
CA ASP A 58 6.07 -6.97 -1.61
C ASP A 58 6.25 -7.15 -0.10
N LEU A 59 5.24 -6.85 0.70
CA LEU A 59 5.27 -7.15 2.13
C LEU A 59 5.52 -8.66 2.36
N ARG A 60 6.11 -9.03 3.51
CA ARG A 60 6.19 -10.44 3.90
C ARG A 60 4.83 -11.13 3.74
N GLY A 61 4.79 -12.34 3.24
CA GLY A 61 3.55 -13.09 3.03
C GLY A 61 2.75 -12.70 1.79
N ARG A 62 3.19 -11.72 0.98
CA ARG A 62 2.53 -11.23 -0.24
C ARG A 62 3.45 -11.37 -1.45
N GLY A 63 2.82 -11.34 -2.62
CA GLY A 63 3.52 -11.36 -3.89
C GLY A 63 4.58 -12.45 -3.93
N ARG A 64 5.80 -12.06 -4.25
CA ARG A 64 6.95 -12.97 -4.33
C ARG A 64 7.90 -12.88 -3.13
N SER A 65 7.55 -12.12 -2.08
CA SER A 65 8.29 -12.16 -0.81
C SER A 65 8.14 -13.49 -0.09
N GLU A 66 9.07 -13.79 0.81
CA GLU A 66 8.96 -14.97 1.66
C GLU A 66 7.70 -14.93 2.55
N LYS A 67 7.14 -16.10 2.80
CA LYS A 67 5.84 -16.28 3.43
C LYS A 67 5.95 -17.08 4.73
N PRO A 68 6.59 -16.52 5.79
CA PRO A 68 6.69 -17.20 7.08
C PRO A 68 5.30 -17.55 7.63
N ALA A 69 5.22 -18.58 8.48
CA ALA A 69 3.95 -19.01 9.04
C ALA A 69 3.35 -17.99 10.03
N LYS A 70 4.18 -17.13 10.65
CA LYS A 70 3.83 -16.13 11.67
C LYS A 70 4.70 -14.89 11.54
N GLY A 71 4.33 -13.82 12.26
CA GLY A 71 5.12 -12.60 12.34
C GLY A 71 4.61 -11.50 11.44
N TYR A 72 3.31 -11.25 11.47
CA TYR A 72 2.61 -10.23 10.69
C TYR A 72 2.15 -9.07 11.59
N SER A 73 3.06 -8.58 12.44
CA SER A 73 2.82 -7.40 13.27
C SER A 73 3.39 -6.15 12.61
N LEU A 74 2.84 -4.98 12.98
CA LEU A 74 3.34 -3.69 12.56
C LEU A 74 4.87 -3.58 12.78
N GLU A 75 5.34 -3.89 13.98
CA GLU A 75 6.76 -3.86 14.35
C GLU A 75 7.65 -4.72 13.44
N THR A 76 7.14 -5.85 12.98
CA THR A 76 7.89 -6.75 12.09
C THR A 76 8.03 -6.14 10.70
N HIS A 77 7.00 -5.48 10.18
CA HIS A 77 7.08 -4.74 8.92
C HIS A 77 8.05 -3.55 8.99
N LEU A 78 8.07 -2.83 10.12
CA LEU A 78 9.04 -1.74 10.31
C LEU A 78 10.49 -2.26 10.25
N ARG A 79 10.75 -3.41 10.88
CA ARG A 79 12.07 -4.05 10.81
C ARG A 79 12.41 -4.55 9.40
N ASP A 80 11.43 -5.04 8.63
CA ASP A 80 11.65 -5.41 7.23
C ASP A 80 12.04 -4.20 6.39
N MET A 81 11.32 -3.08 6.53
CA MET A 81 11.64 -1.86 5.80
C MET A 81 13.04 -1.34 6.13
N ASN A 82 13.40 -1.30 7.42
CA ASN A 82 14.72 -0.86 7.83
C ASN A 82 15.82 -1.77 7.26
N ALA A 83 15.68 -3.11 7.38
CA ALA A 83 16.64 -4.08 6.87
C ALA A 83 16.76 -4.04 5.32
N LEU A 84 15.63 -3.79 4.62
CA LEU A 84 15.61 -3.59 3.17
C LEU A 84 16.42 -2.34 2.77
N MET A 85 16.22 -1.23 3.46
CA MET A 85 16.96 0.00 3.21
C MET A 85 18.46 -0.20 3.47
N ASP A 86 18.83 -0.90 4.54
CA ASP A 86 20.23 -1.25 4.85
C ASP A 86 20.87 -2.13 3.76
N ASP A 87 20.15 -3.16 3.28
CA ASP A 87 20.64 -4.07 2.21
C ASP A 87 20.83 -3.35 0.87
N LEU A 88 20.09 -2.27 0.63
CA LEU A 88 20.20 -1.44 -0.56
C LEU A 88 21.19 -0.27 -0.41
N GLY A 89 21.73 -0.03 0.78
CA GLY A 89 22.58 1.13 1.07
C GLY A 89 21.83 2.46 1.02
N ILE A 90 20.54 2.45 1.36
CA ILE A 90 19.69 3.64 1.36
C ILE A 90 19.62 4.20 2.77
N ASP A 91 20.21 5.37 2.99
CA ASP A 91 20.16 6.03 4.30
C ASP A 91 18.78 6.65 4.56
N ARG A 92 18.22 7.32 3.56
CA ARG A 92 16.92 8.01 3.64
C ARG A 92 16.13 7.79 2.35
N ALA A 93 14.80 7.79 2.47
CA ALA A 93 13.89 7.69 1.35
C ALA A 93 12.61 8.49 1.60
N VAL A 94 11.91 8.83 0.52
CA VAL A 94 10.48 9.11 0.62
C VAL A 94 9.76 7.79 0.89
N VAL A 95 8.85 7.76 1.84
CA VAL A 95 7.99 6.60 2.09
C VAL A 95 6.60 6.91 1.58
N MET A 96 6.06 6.06 0.70
CA MET A 96 4.70 6.16 0.18
C MET A 96 3.94 4.87 0.50
N GLY A 97 2.92 4.96 1.34
CA GLY A 97 2.14 3.81 1.78
C GLY A 97 0.67 3.91 1.42
N HIS A 98 0.06 2.83 0.93
CA HIS A 98 -1.36 2.73 0.64
C HIS A 98 -2.05 1.83 1.66
N SER A 99 -3.20 2.25 2.20
CA SER A 99 -4.00 1.42 3.11
C SER A 99 -3.18 0.93 4.31
N LEU A 100 -3.02 -0.39 4.50
CA LEU A 100 -2.10 -0.96 5.49
C LEU A 100 -0.69 -0.36 5.37
N GLY A 101 -0.20 -0.17 4.14
CA GLY A 101 1.12 0.45 3.90
C GLY A 101 1.21 1.88 4.45
N ALA A 102 0.09 2.62 4.52
CA ALA A 102 0.07 3.94 5.14
C ALA A 102 0.22 3.85 6.67
N PHE A 103 -0.41 2.87 7.32
CA PHE A 103 -0.18 2.61 8.77
C PHE A 103 1.27 2.21 9.04
N ILE A 104 1.85 1.36 8.18
CA ILE A 104 3.25 0.95 8.29
C ILE A 104 4.18 2.16 8.06
N GLY A 105 3.94 2.96 7.02
CA GLY A 105 4.73 4.16 6.71
C GLY A 105 4.68 5.20 7.81
N LEU A 106 3.51 5.46 8.40
CA LEU A 106 3.32 6.37 9.53
C LEU A 106 4.13 5.91 10.76
N ALA A 107 4.00 4.64 11.13
CA ALA A 107 4.73 4.09 12.26
C ALA A 107 6.24 4.03 11.99
N PHE A 108 6.66 3.77 10.74
CA PHE A 108 8.06 3.79 10.34
C PHE A 108 8.66 5.19 10.47
N ALA A 109 7.97 6.22 10.00
CA ALA A 109 8.40 7.61 10.12
C ALA A 109 8.49 8.08 11.58
N ALA A 110 7.62 7.57 12.47
CA ALA A 110 7.69 7.86 13.90
C ALA A 110 8.86 7.15 14.58
N GLN A 111 9.11 5.88 14.26
CA GLN A 111 10.15 5.07 14.93
C GLN A 111 11.55 5.29 14.34
N TYR A 112 11.65 5.58 13.04
CA TYR A 112 12.90 5.79 12.32
C TYR A 112 12.92 7.17 11.62
N PRO A 113 12.75 8.30 12.35
CA PRO A 113 12.60 9.62 11.73
C PRO A 113 13.83 10.05 10.90
N GLN A 114 15.02 9.50 11.20
CA GLN A 114 16.23 9.75 10.42
C GLN A 114 16.26 9.05 9.06
N ARG A 115 15.34 8.09 8.81
CA ARG A 115 15.28 7.29 7.58
C ARG A 115 14.25 7.83 6.57
N VAL A 116 13.44 8.80 6.95
CA VAL A 116 12.33 9.29 6.12
C VAL A 116 12.53 10.77 5.78
N ASP A 117 12.62 11.07 4.49
CA ASP A 117 12.70 12.45 3.99
C ASP A 117 11.33 13.10 3.95
N ARG A 118 10.36 12.38 3.39
CA ARG A 118 8.95 12.78 3.29
C ARG A 118 8.06 11.55 3.39
N LEU A 119 6.83 11.74 3.84
CA LEU A 119 5.84 10.67 3.99
C LEU A 119 4.62 10.98 3.14
N ILE A 120 4.21 10.03 2.31
CA ILE A 120 2.97 10.10 1.53
C ILE A 120 2.04 8.99 2.01
N LEU A 121 0.94 9.36 2.63
CA LEU A 121 -0.10 8.46 3.12
C LEU A 121 -1.23 8.42 2.09
N VAL A 122 -1.37 7.31 1.39
CA VAL A 122 -2.39 7.11 0.36
C VAL A 122 -3.55 6.33 0.97
N ASP A 123 -4.60 7.05 1.26
CA ASP A 123 -5.87 6.55 1.79
C ASP A 123 -5.72 5.54 2.94
N GLY A 124 -5.04 5.99 4.01
CA GLY A 124 -4.80 5.17 5.20
C GLY A 124 -3.97 5.89 6.26
N GLY A 125 -3.67 5.19 7.36
CA GLY A 125 -2.91 5.74 8.50
C GLY A 125 -3.75 6.51 9.52
N GLY A 126 -5.06 6.63 9.30
CA GLY A 126 -5.99 7.29 10.23
C GLY A 126 -6.22 6.50 11.52
N ASP A 127 -6.48 7.20 12.63
CA ASP A 127 -6.86 6.58 13.90
C ASP A 127 -8.37 6.31 13.94
N LEU A 128 -8.77 5.19 13.38
CA LEU A 128 -10.16 4.79 13.23
C LEU A 128 -10.77 4.30 14.55
N SER A 129 -12.04 4.62 14.78
CA SER A 129 -12.84 3.98 15.81
C SER A 129 -13.01 2.48 15.49
N LYS A 130 -13.49 1.71 16.47
CA LYS A 130 -13.79 0.29 16.22
C LYS A 130 -14.84 0.12 15.12
N GLU A 131 -15.89 0.94 15.13
CA GLU A 131 -16.97 0.92 14.14
C GLU A 131 -16.46 1.27 12.74
N GLN A 132 -15.71 2.37 12.60
CA GLN A 132 -15.08 2.75 11.34
C GLN A 132 -14.16 1.64 10.79
N MET A 133 -13.33 1.03 11.66
CA MET A 133 -12.48 -0.09 11.27
C MET A 133 -13.30 -1.32 10.84
N ASP A 134 -14.41 -1.62 11.50
CA ASP A 134 -15.30 -2.73 11.12
C ASP A 134 -15.94 -2.45 9.75
N ASN A 135 -16.40 -1.23 9.48
CA ASN A 135 -16.94 -0.81 8.18
C ASN A 135 -15.88 -0.96 7.05
N VAL A 136 -14.65 -0.53 7.30
CA VAL A 136 -13.53 -0.72 6.35
C VAL A 136 -13.33 -2.20 6.03
N PHE A 137 -13.32 -3.08 7.03
CA PHE A 137 -13.17 -4.52 6.80
C PHE A 137 -14.38 -5.14 6.07
N GLN A 138 -15.57 -4.59 6.24
CA GLN A 138 -16.74 -4.99 5.43
C GLN A 138 -16.59 -4.51 3.98
N GLY A 139 -16.15 -3.29 3.74
CA GLY A 139 -15.91 -2.76 2.40
C GLY A 139 -14.87 -3.56 1.61
N ILE A 140 -13.77 -3.99 2.26
CA ILE A 140 -12.75 -4.81 1.60
C ILE A 140 -13.06 -6.32 1.61
N LYS A 141 -14.20 -6.74 2.13
CA LYS A 141 -14.57 -8.17 2.24
C LYS A 141 -14.45 -8.94 0.92
N PRO A 142 -14.88 -8.44 -0.25
CA PRO A 142 -14.70 -9.17 -1.52
C PRO A 142 -13.22 -9.46 -1.84
N ALA A 143 -12.31 -8.54 -1.51
CA ALA A 143 -10.88 -8.75 -1.66
C ALA A 143 -10.32 -9.80 -0.67
N LEU A 144 -10.94 -9.94 0.51
CA LEU A 144 -10.60 -10.98 1.48
C LEU A 144 -11.17 -12.35 1.08
N ASP A 145 -12.41 -12.40 0.61
CA ASP A 145 -13.09 -13.63 0.22
C ASP A 145 -12.35 -14.33 -0.93
N ARG A 146 -11.82 -13.59 -1.91
CA ARG A 146 -11.08 -14.18 -3.02
C ARG A 146 -9.85 -14.99 -2.58
N LEU A 147 -9.29 -14.74 -1.40
CA LEU A 147 -8.10 -15.42 -0.91
C LEU A 147 -8.33 -16.92 -0.64
N THR A 148 -9.57 -17.33 -0.53
CA THR A 148 -9.95 -18.73 -0.31
C THR A 148 -10.46 -19.43 -1.58
N MET A 149 -10.57 -18.69 -2.69
CA MET A 149 -11.15 -19.21 -3.94
C MET A 149 -10.11 -19.92 -4.78
N VAL A 150 -10.52 -21.02 -5.40
CA VAL A 150 -9.78 -21.74 -6.45
C VAL A 150 -10.55 -21.61 -7.75
N PHE A 151 -9.86 -21.28 -8.82
CA PHE A 151 -10.42 -21.06 -10.14
C PHE A 151 -9.87 -22.12 -11.12
N PRO A 152 -10.68 -22.66 -12.05
CA PRO A 152 -10.24 -23.70 -12.96
C PRO A 152 -9.03 -23.28 -13.81
N SER A 153 -8.94 -22.00 -14.18
CA SER A 153 -7.84 -21.45 -14.98
C SER A 153 -7.54 -19.99 -14.65
N VAL A 154 -6.40 -19.51 -15.16
CA VAL A 154 -6.03 -18.08 -15.12
C VAL A 154 -7.10 -17.21 -15.81
N SER A 155 -7.71 -17.69 -16.88
CA SER A 155 -8.78 -16.98 -17.58
C SER A 155 -10.02 -16.82 -16.71
N ASP A 156 -10.42 -17.88 -16.00
CA ASP A 156 -11.58 -17.85 -15.09
C ASP A 156 -11.32 -16.90 -13.91
N TYR A 157 -10.10 -16.96 -13.34
CA TYR A 157 -9.68 -16.02 -12.28
C TYR A 157 -9.81 -14.56 -12.76
N LEU A 158 -9.21 -14.22 -13.90
CA LEU A 158 -9.24 -12.84 -14.41
C LEU A 158 -10.66 -12.40 -14.79
N THR A 159 -11.49 -13.31 -15.33
CA THR A 159 -12.89 -13.03 -15.63
C THR A 159 -13.65 -12.67 -14.37
N ALA A 160 -13.45 -13.41 -13.28
CA ALA A 160 -14.06 -13.09 -11.98
C ALA A 160 -13.58 -11.75 -11.44
N MET A 161 -12.28 -11.44 -11.53
CA MET A 161 -11.74 -10.15 -11.08
C MET A 161 -12.26 -8.96 -11.89
N LYS A 162 -12.50 -9.14 -13.19
CA LYS A 162 -13.12 -8.10 -14.05
C LYS A 162 -14.55 -7.74 -13.67
N GLN A 163 -15.24 -8.60 -12.92
CA GLN A 163 -16.60 -8.30 -12.42
C GLN A 163 -16.60 -7.42 -11.17
N ALA A 164 -15.45 -7.20 -10.53
CA ALA A 164 -15.37 -6.38 -9.32
C ALA A 164 -15.63 -4.89 -9.65
N THR A 165 -16.71 -4.36 -9.11
CA THR A 165 -17.17 -2.97 -9.39
C THR A 165 -16.24 -1.91 -8.79
N TYR A 166 -15.61 -2.23 -7.68
CA TYR A 166 -14.75 -1.30 -6.93
C TYR A 166 -13.39 -1.02 -7.58
N ILE A 167 -13.00 -1.76 -8.64
CA ILE A 167 -11.72 -1.61 -9.34
C ILE A 167 -11.90 -1.28 -10.83
N GLN A 168 -12.94 -0.57 -11.17
CA GLN A 168 -13.24 -0.15 -12.55
C GLN A 168 -12.73 1.29 -12.82
N PRO A 169 -12.42 1.63 -14.08
CA PRO A 169 -12.40 0.76 -15.27
C PRO A 169 -11.21 -0.21 -15.26
N TRP A 170 -11.41 -1.40 -15.83
CA TRP A 170 -10.35 -2.41 -15.95
C TRP A 170 -9.27 -1.97 -16.93
N SER A 171 -8.00 -2.17 -16.57
CA SER A 171 -6.82 -1.81 -17.37
C SER A 171 -5.82 -2.95 -17.48
N THR A 172 -4.79 -2.76 -18.32
CA THR A 172 -3.68 -3.71 -18.45
C THR A 172 -2.83 -3.80 -17.18
N GLU A 173 -2.73 -2.71 -16.43
CA GLU A 173 -2.03 -2.62 -15.15
C GLU A 173 -2.76 -3.44 -14.08
N ILE A 174 -4.08 -3.30 -14.00
CA ILE A 174 -4.93 -4.09 -13.10
C ILE A 174 -4.84 -5.58 -13.47
N GLU A 175 -4.86 -5.92 -14.76
CA GLU A 175 -4.67 -7.31 -15.19
C GLU A 175 -3.28 -7.83 -14.79
N GLY A 176 -2.23 -7.02 -14.99
CA GLY A 176 -0.85 -7.35 -14.59
C GLY A 176 -0.73 -7.57 -13.08
N TYR A 177 -1.38 -6.74 -12.29
CA TYR A 177 -1.45 -6.86 -10.83
C TYR A 177 -2.08 -8.18 -10.40
N TYR A 178 -3.23 -8.57 -10.96
CA TYR A 178 -3.87 -9.84 -10.63
C TYR A 178 -3.11 -11.05 -11.14
N ARG A 179 -2.52 -10.99 -12.35
CA ARG A 179 -1.66 -12.07 -12.87
C ARG A 179 -0.44 -12.32 -11.99
N TYR A 180 0.11 -11.28 -11.37
CA TYR A 180 1.29 -11.38 -10.53
C TYR A 180 1.05 -12.17 -9.23
N GLU A 181 -0.16 -12.17 -8.70
CA GLU A 181 -0.51 -12.89 -7.47
C GLU A 181 -0.97 -14.33 -7.69
N ILE A 182 -1.11 -14.79 -8.95
CA ILE A 182 -1.60 -16.14 -9.25
C ILE A 182 -0.53 -17.18 -8.97
N GLU A 183 -0.92 -18.28 -8.34
CA GLU A 183 -0.14 -19.52 -8.24
C GLU A 183 -0.98 -20.75 -8.60
N SER A 184 -0.31 -21.80 -9.09
CA SER A 184 -0.97 -23.08 -9.39
C SER A 184 -1.27 -23.83 -8.10
N THR A 185 -2.44 -24.50 -8.05
CA THR A 185 -2.87 -25.33 -6.93
C THR A 185 -3.61 -26.57 -7.46
N GLU A 186 -3.93 -27.49 -6.56
CA GLU A 186 -4.81 -28.60 -6.92
C GLU A 186 -6.19 -28.05 -7.34
N GLY A 187 -6.66 -28.45 -8.50
CA GLY A 187 -7.92 -27.98 -9.09
C GLY A 187 -7.85 -26.70 -9.90
N GLY A 188 -6.65 -26.09 -10.10
CA GLY A 188 -6.47 -24.92 -10.96
C GLY A 188 -5.49 -23.87 -10.44
N VAL A 189 -5.99 -22.65 -10.23
CA VAL A 189 -5.19 -21.51 -9.77
C VAL A 189 -5.85 -20.78 -8.60
N CYS A 190 -5.05 -20.18 -7.73
CA CYS A 190 -5.50 -19.33 -6.64
C CYS A 190 -4.56 -18.14 -6.46
N THR A 191 -4.89 -17.23 -5.54
CA THR A 191 -3.95 -16.18 -5.11
C THR A 191 -2.84 -16.77 -4.24
N ASN A 192 -1.64 -16.24 -4.36
CA ASN A 192 -0.49 -16.64 -3.54
C ASN A 192 -0.49 -16.05 -2.11
N ILE A 193 -1.58 -15.43 -1.71
CA ILE A 193 -1.76 -14.82 -0.38
C ILE A 193 -2.55 -15.78 0.51
N HIS A 194 -1.96 -16.18 1.63
CA HIS A 194 -2.59 -17.15 2.51
C HIS A 194 -3.52 -16.47 3.54
N PRO A 195 -4.81 -16.88 3.62
CA PRO A 195 -5.81 -16.22 4.47
C PRO A 195 -5.42 -16.11 5.96
N SER A 196 -4.77 -17.12 6.54
CA SER A 196 -4.39 -17.09 7.96
C SER A 196 -3.39 -15.99 8.30
N ARG A 197 -2.51 -15.62 7.35
CA ARG A 197 -1.52 -14.54 7.51
C ARG A 197 -2.21 -13.18 7.51
N ILE A 198 -3.21 -13.03 6.64
CA ILE A 198 -4.05 -11.83 6.60
C ILE A 198 -4.89 -11.69 7.88
N ALA A 199 -5.43 -12.79 8.40
CA ALA A 199 -6.17 -12.78 9.65
C ALA A 199 -5.29 -12.36 10.84
N GLU A 200 -4.04 -12.85 10.93
CA GLU A 200 -3.07 -12.41 11.95
C GLU A 200 -2.82 -10.91 11.86
N GLU A 201 -2.56 -10.40 10.66
CA GLU A 201 -2.28 -9.00 10.42
C GLU A 201 -3.50 -8.10 10.68
N ALA A 202 -4.68 -8.50 10.24
CA ALA A 202 -5.93 -7.79 10.51
C ALA A 202 -6.19 -7.68 12.03
N ASN A 203 -5.92 -8.75 12.77
CA ASN A 203 -6.02 -8.73 14.24
C ASN A 203 -4.99 -7.82 14.89
N ASN A 204 -3.80 -7.67 14.30
CA ASN A 204 -2.75 -6.80 14.81
C ASN A 204 -3.04 -5.33 14.48
N ILE A 205 -3.43 -5.01 13.24
CA ILE A 205 -3.71 -3.62 12.85
C ILE A 205 -4.89 -3.01 13.59
N ARG A 206 -5.92 -3.80 13.91
CA ARG A 206 -7.07 -3.36 14.74
C ARG A 206 -6.68 -2.87 16.14
N LYS A 207 -5.51 -3.22 16.64
CA LYS A 207 -4.98 -2.80 17.95
C LYS A 207 -4.12 -1.56 17.88
N VAL A 208 -3.73 -1.13 16.67
CA VAL A 208 -2.88 0.04 16.48
C VAL A 208 -3.69 1.30 16.76
N LYS A 209 -3.11 2.18 17.56
CA LYS A 209 -3.61 3.54 17.82
C LYS A 209 -2.74 4.52 17.04
N SER A 210 -3.12 4.79 15.81
CA SER A 210 -2.32 5.60 14.87
C SER A 210 -2.04 7.00 15.39
N ALA A 211 -2.98 7.60 16.14
CA ALA A 211 -2.81 8.90 16.74
C ALA A 211 -1.60 9.00 17.69
N ALA A 212 -1.17 7.87 18.29
CA ALA A 212 0.04 7.86 19.12
C ALA A 212 1.32 8.20 18.33
N PHE A 213 1.31 8.06 17.01
CA PHE A 213 2.45 8.37 16.15
C PHE A 213 2.45 9.83 15.65
N TYR A 214 1.28 10.50 15.56
CA TYR A 214 1.14 11.78 14.88
C TYR A 214 2.13 12.84 15.35
N SER A 215 2.21 13.07 16.65
CA SER A 215 3.13 14.06 17.23
C SER A 215 4.63 13.67 17.16
N GLN A 216 4.93 12.42 16.79
CA GLN A 216 6.29 11.92 16.67
C GLN A 216 6.86 12.09 15.26
N ILE A 217 6.03 12.40 14.26
CA ILE A 217 6.48 12.61 12.88
C ILE A 217 7.36 13.86 12.80
N ARG A 218 8.49 13.74 12.08
CA ARG A 218 9.51 14.80 11.95
C ARG A 218 9.77 15.22 10.50
N CYS A 219 9.10 14.60 9.54
CA CYS A 219 9.19 14.92 8.12
C CYS A 219 7.86 15.52 7.63
N PRO A 220 7.86 16.24 6.50
CA PRO A 220 6.63 16.67 5.84
C PRO A 220 5.77 15.48 5.44
N VAL A 221 4.44 15.63 5.54
CA VAL A 221 3.46 14.58 5.22
C VAL A 221 2.45 15.09 4.21
N LEU A 222 2.20 14.31 3.17
CA LEU A 222 1.07 14.46 2.25
C LEU A 222 0.08 13.33 2.50
N VAL A 223 -1.15 13.66 2.84
CA VAL A 223 -2.24 12.70 2.98
C VAL A 223 -3.13 12.81 1.74
N LEU A 224 -3.12 11.77 0.92
CA LEU A 224 -4.02 11.61 -0.23
C LEU A 224 -5.25 10.84 0.22
N ARG A 225 -6.42 11.44 0.12
CA ARG A 225 -7.70 10.84 0.52
C ARG A 225 -8.52 10.46 -0.69
N ALA A 226 -9.12 9.27 -0.67
CA ALA A 226 -10.16 8.86 -1.58
C ALA A 226 -11.54 9.21 -0.97
N PRO A 227 -12.27 10.19 -1.51
CA PRO A 227 -13.52 10.64 -0.90
C PRO A 227 -14.72 9.72 -1.19
N GLN A 228 -14.57 8.73 -2.08
CA GLN A 228 -15.64 7.77 -2.37
C GLN A 228 -15.44 6.46 -1.63
N GLY A 229 -16.52 5.95 -1.04
CA GLY A 229 -16.54 4.60 -0.50
C GLY A 229 -16.49 3.53 -1.59
N LEU A 230 -16.34 2.28 -1.19
CA LEU A 230 -16.30 1.12 -2.11
C LEU A 230 -17.71 0.68 -2.51
N PHE A 231 -18.63 0.68 -1.56
CA PHE A 231 -20.01 0.24 -1.72
C PHE A 231 -21.00 1.22 -1.08
N SER A 232 -20.56 2.05 -0.12
CA SER A 232 -21.37 3.05 0.57
C SER A 232 -20.49 4.18 1.08
N ASP A 233 -21.11 5.27 1.54
CA ASP A 233 -20.38 6.38 2.18
C ASP A 233 -19.84 6.01 3.57
N ASP A 234 -20.28 4.88 4.16
CA ASP A 234 -19.84 4.42 5.47
C ASP A 234 -18.53 3.62 5.43
N ASP A 235 -18.07 3.19 4.25
CA ASP A 235 -16.84 2.40 4.10
C ASP A 235 -15.63 3.21 3.59
N ILE A 236 -15.70 4.55 3.69
CA ILE A 236 -14.59 5.47 3.41
C ILE A 236 -13.48 5.25 4.45
N LEU A 237 -12.25 5.03 3.99
CA LEU A 237 -11.11 4.74 4.88
C LEU A 237 -10.63 5.94 5.69
N LEU A 238 -10.76 7.14 5.15
CA LEU A 238 -10.44 8.39 5.84
C LEU A 238 -11.67 9.29 5.88
N PRO A 239 -12.62 9.07 6.82
CA PRO A 239 -13.73 9.98 7.08
C PRO A 239 -13.23 11.38 7.44
N GLU A 240 -14.08 12.41 7.29
CA GLU A 240 -13.70 13.81 7.50
C GLU A 240 -13.10 14.08 8.88
N ASP A 241 -13.71 13.56 9.93
CA ASP A 241 -13.24 13.71 11.31
C ASP A 241 -11.84 13.12 11.53
N VAL A 242 -11.55 11.99 10.85
CA VAL A 242 -10.27 11.30 10.93
C VAL A 242 -9.18 12.08 10.20
N ILE A 243 -9.43 12.50 8.95
CA ILE A 243 -8.42 13.25 8.17
C ILE A 243 -8.16 14.62 8.78
N ASP A 244 -9.17 15.32 9.28
CA ASP A 244 -9.03 16.60 9.96
C ASP A 244 -8.17 16.47 11.22
N ARG A 245 -8.34 15.36 11.95
CA ARG A 245 -7.48 15.04 13.09
C ARG A 245 -6.03 14.80 12.66
N MET A 246 -5.79 14.03 11.60
CA MET A 246 -4.44 13.78 11.07
C MET A 246 -3.73 15.11 10.73
N VAL A 247 -4.38 15.98 9.96
CA VAL A 247 -3.82 17.27 9.55
C VAL A 247 -3.55 18.20 10.73
N ARG A 248 -4.40 18.17 11.74
CA ARG A 248 -4.23 19.00 12.96
C ARG A 248 -3.12 18.47 13.87
N GLU A 249 -2.95 17.17 14.02
CA GLU A 249 -2.06 16.57 15.03
C GLU A 249 -0.68 16.17 14.48
N ILE A 250 -0.53 16.02 13.16
CA ILE A 250 0.78 15.81 12.52
C ILE A 250 1.40 17.18 12.22
N PRO A 251 2.64 17.49 12.70
CA PRO A 251 3.20 18.86 12.71
C PRO A 251 3.28 19.54 11.34
N ASP A 252 3.60 18.82 10.26
CA ASP A 252 3.68 19.35 8.87
C ASP A 252 2.92 18.43 7.93
N ALA A 253 1.60 18.41 8.07
CA ALA A 253 0.72 17.59 7.23
C ALA A 253 -0.10 18.47 6.28
N ARG A 254 -0.24 17.96 5.04
CA ARG A 254 -1.11 18.53 4.01
C ARG A 254 -2.08 17.47 3.54
N ARG A 255 -3.34 17.86 3.35
CA ARG A 255 -4.41 17.02 2.79
C ARG A 255 -4.57 17.33 1.30
N PHE A 256 -4.84 16.29 0.52
CA PHE A 256 -5.31 16.40 -0.86
C PHE A 256 -6.37 15.33 -1.12
N ASP A 257 -7.59 15.75 -1.45
CA ASP A 257 -8.68 14.86 -1.81
C ASP A 257 -8.56 14.52 -3.31
N VAL A 258 -8.54 13.23 -3.62
CA VAL A 258 -8.46 12.72 -4.99
C VAL A 258 -9.88 12.47 -5.48
N ASP A 259 -10.51 13.53 -5.97
CA ASP A 259 -11.92 13.53 -6.36
C ASP A 259 -12.26 12.41 -7.38
N GLY A 260 -13.41 11.80 -7.20
CA GLY A 260 -13.87 10.70 -8.06
C GLY A 260 -13.21 9.35 -7.81
N MET A 261 -12.30 9.25 -6.82
CA MET A 261 -11.60 8.01 -6.50
C MET A 261 -12.12 7.37 -5.22
N ASN A 262 -12.24 6.05 -5.25
CA ASN A 262 -12.38 5.20 -4.08
C ASN A 262 -11.02 4.63 -3.65
N HIS A 263 -11.02 3.83 -2.59
CA HIS A 263 -9.83 3.22 -1.99
C HIS A 263 -8.90 2.48 -2.99
N TYR A 264 -9.44 1.84 -4.00
CA TYR A 264 -8.65 1.16 -5.03
C TYR A 264 -8.31 2.09 -6.20
N GLY A 265 -9.26 2.90 -6.65
CA GLY A 265 -9.08 3.83 -7.75
C GLY A 265 -7.91 4.79 -7.52
N ILE A 266 -7.70 5.21 -6.26
CA ILE A 266 -6.63 6.14 -5.89
C ILE A 266 -5.22 5.64 -6.24
N VAL A 267 -4.99 4.33 -6.37
CA VAL A 267 -3.70 3.75 -6.80
C VAL A 267 -3.75 3.14 -8.19
N PHE A 268 -4.90 2.59 -8.60
CA PHE A 268 -5.03 1.83 -9.85
C PHE A 268 -5.48 2.67 -11.06
N GLN A 269 -6.02 3.88 -10.84
CA GLN A 269 -6.53 4.70 -11.94
C GLN A 269 -5.60 5.89 -12.22
N PRO A 270 -5.44 6.29 -13.50
CA PRO A 270 -4.80 7.55 -13.83
C PRO A 270 -5.57 8.73 -13.21
N HIS A 271 -4.84 9.68 -12.61
CA HIS A 271 -5.43 10.89 -12.03
C HIS A 271 -4.41 12.03 -12.01
N GLU A 272 -4.57 13.00 -12.93
CA GLU A 272 -3.55 14.03 -13.13
C GLU A 272 -3.37 14.95 -11.92
N ALA A 273 -4.46 15.39 -11.28
CA ALA A 273 -4.35 16.26 -10.11
C ALA A 273 -3.65 15.59 -8.92
N ARG A 274 -3.89 14.28 -8.68
CA ARG A 274 -3.13 13.49 -7.70
C ARG A 274 -1.64 13.46 -8.06
N ASN A 275 -1.33 13.18 -9.32
CA ASN A 275 0.06 13.09 -9.79
C ASN A 275 0.77 14.43 -9.62
N GLN A 276 0.10 15.53 -9.94
CA GLN A 276 0.61 16.88 -9.76
C GLN A 276 0.84 17.20 -8.28
N ALA A 277 -0.11 16.87 -7.40
CA ALA A 277 0.03 17.07 -5.95
C ALA A 277 1.24 16.31 -5.39
N ILE A 278 1.48 15.06 -5.84
CA ILE A 278 2.67 14.29 -5.46
C ILE A 278 3.94 14.98 -5.97
N ARG A 279 4.03 15.36 -7.24
CA ARG A 279 5.19 16.04 -7.80
C ARG A 279 5.50 17.35 -7.09
N GLU A 280 4.49 18.15 -6.79
CA GLU A 280 4.67 19.40 -6.04
C GLU A 280 5.18 19.17 -4.62
N PHE A 281 4.66 18.15 -3.97
CA PHE A 281 5.12 17.76 -2.65
C PHE A 281 6.56 17.23 -2.66
N LEU A 282 7.01 16.62 -3.74
CA LEU A 282 8.36 16.07 -3.89
C LEU A 282 9.41 17.12 -4.36
N LYS A 283 9.00 18.31 -4.81
CA LYS A 283 9.95 19.35 -5.25
C LYS A 283 10.92 19.72 -4.14
N GLY A 284 12.22 19.84 -4.50
CA GLY A 284 13.30 20.24 -3.59
C GLY A 284 13.89 19.08 -2.77
N LEU A 285 13.71 17.86 -3.22
CA LEU A 285 14.47 16.66 -2.77
C LEU A 285 15.80 16.57 -3.50
#